data_8fa0a4c2d48bc0a89b7e52957e2a1046
#
_entry.id   8fa0a4c2d48bc0a89b7e52957e2a1046
#
_cell.length_a   1.000
_cell.length_b   1.000
_cell.length_c   1.000
_cell.angle_alpha   90.00
_cell.angle_beta   90.00
_cell.angle_gamma   90.00
#
_symmetry.space_group_name_H-M   'P 1'
#
loop_
_entity.id
_entity.type
_entity.pdbx_description
1 polymer ?
#
loop_
_entity_poly.entity_id
_entity_poly.type
_entity_poly.pdbx_seq_one_letter_code
_entity_poly.pdbx_strand_id
1 'polypeptide(L)'
;MAFRQSRGLFTPLHFVGMKPDIHPVYQAVVFEDASADYRFLTRSTLKTDPTKTVVWEDGNTYPLVQLDISNASHPFYTGQMKIIDSAGRVDRFNKRYGARKKTVVKKEPASKK
;
A
#
# COMPACT_ATOMS: atom_id res chain seq x y z
N MET A 1 3.21 -28.47 62.50
CA MET A 1 3.79 -27.21 62.00
C MET A 1 3.06 -26.82 60.71
N ALA A 2 2.22 -25.83 60.80
CA ALA A 2 1.47 -25.36 59.66
C ALA A 2 2.30 -24.35 58.88
N PHE A 3 2.70 -24.68 57.64
CA PHE A 3 3.26 -23.74 56.71
C PHE A 3 2.20 -22.74 56.27
N ARG A 4 2.29 -21.53 56.79
CA ARG A 4 1.43 -20.42 56.38
C ARG A 4 1.96 -19.92 55.05
N GLN A 5 1.38 -20.40 53.95
CA GLN A 5 1.60 -19.80 52.64
C GLN A 5 0.99 -18.40 52.64
N SER A 6 1.88 -17.42 52.67
CA SER A 6 1.52 -16.04 52.35
C SER A 6 1.13 -15.99 50.89
N ARG A 7 -0.18 -16.00 50.64
CA ARG A 7 -0.74 -15.63 49.34
C ARG A 7 -0.40 -14.17 49.13
N GLY A 8 0.71 -13.94 48.41
CA GLY A 8 0.97 -12.65 47.85
C GLY A 8 -0.25 -12.25 47.02
N LEU A 9 -0.91 -11.21 47.45
CA LEU A 9 -1.92 -10.52 46.68
C LEU A 9 -1.23 -9.97 45.40
N PHE A 10 -1.23 -10.83 44.39
CA PHE A 10 -0.99 -10.37 43.04
C PHE A 10 -2.22 -9.54 42.66
N THR A 11 -2.15 -8.25 42.93
CA THR A 11 -3.12 -7.32 42.33
C THR A 11 -2.91 -7.43 40.85
N PRO A 12 -3.89 -7.94 40.06
CA PRO A 12 -3.77 -7.85 38.64
C PRO A 12 -3.67 -6.36 38.30
N LEU A 13 -2.55 -5.94 37.74
CA LEU A 13 -2.47 -4.66 37.05
C LEU A 13 -3.77 -4.56 36.26
N HIS A 14 -4.61 -3.61 36.64
CA HIS A 14 -5.78 -3.25 35.84
C HIS A 14 -5.24 -2.83 34.48
N PHE A 15 -5.14 -3.80 33.60
CA PHE A 15 -5.01 -3.52 32.17
C PHE A 15 -6.28 -2.75 31.84
N VAL A 16 -6.15 -1.44 31.72
CA VAL A 16 -7.23 -0.62 31.19
C VAL A 16 -7.40 -1.05 29.76
N GLY A 17 -8.13 -2.18 29.60
CA GLY A 17 -8.45 -2.72 28.30
C GLY A 17 -9.21 -1.65 27.52
N MET A 18 -8.85 -1.48 26.27
CA MET A 18 -9.60 -0.62 25.36
C MET A 18 -11.08 -1.04 25.42
N LYS A 19 -11.97 -0.06 25.32
CA LYS A 19 -13.42 -0.29 25.35
C LYS A 19 -13.80 -1.29 24.25
N PRO A 20 -14.51 -2.40 24.56
CA PRO A 20 -14.88 -3.41 23.58
C PRO A 20 -15.88 -2.85 22.56
N ASP A 21 -15.91 -3.43 21.37
CA ASP A 21 -16.90 -3.23 20.29
C ASP A 21 -16.96 -1.84 19.64
N ILE A 22 -16.03 -0.95 19.94
CA ILE A 22 -15.94 0.36 19.28
C ILE A 22 -14.82 0.45 18.23
N HIS A 23 -13.88 -0.50 18.26
CA HIS A 23 -12.78 -0.53 17.31
C HIS A 23 -13.17 -1.31 16.05
N PRO A 24 -12.73 -0.85 14.86
CA PRO A 24 -12.88 -1.64 13.64
C PRO A 24 -12.07 -2.93 13.74
N VAL A 25 -12.45 -3.93 12.94
CA VAL A 25 -11.71 -5.20 12.86
C VAL A 25 -10.31 -4.92 12.33
N TYR A 26 -9.31 -5.37 13.10
CA TYR A 26 -7.90 -5.23 12.77
C TYR A 26 -7.35 -6.59 12.34
N GLN A 27 -7.15 -6.76 11.04
CA GLN A 27 -6.82 -8.04 10.41
C GLN A 27 -5.53 -7.95 9.61
N ALA A 28 -4.89 -9.10 9.41
CA ALA A 28 -3.76 -9.20 8.51
C ALA A 28 -4.22 -9.09 7.05
N VAL A 29 -3.56 -8.27 6.27
CA VAL A 29 -3.88 -7.99 4.86
C VAL A 29 -2.58 -7.91 4.06
N VAL A 30 -2.59 -8.46 2.86
CA VAL A 30 -1.50 -8.31 1.90
C VAL A 30 -1.81 -7.13 0.98
N PHE A 31 -0.89 -6.19 0.93
CA PHE A 31 -0.92 -5.10 -0.02
C PHE A 31 -0.01 -5.40 -1.20
N GLU A 32 -0.51 -5.18 -2.39
CA GLU A 32 0.20 -5.39 -3.64
C GLU A 32 0.25 -4.09 -4.45
N ASP A 33 1.44 -3.68 -4.81
CA ASP A 33 1.66 -2.61 -5.79
C ASP A 33 2.02 -3.25 -7.14
N ALA A 34 1.05 -3.28 -8.04
CA ALA A 34 1.22 -3.87 -9.37
C ALA A 34 2.24 -3.10 -10.23
N SER A 35 2.49 -1.83 -9.94
CA SER A 35 3.40 -1.01 -10.74
C SER A 35 4.88 -1.26 -10.43
N ALA A 36 5.19 -1.69 -9.21
CA ALA A 36 6.54 -2.01 -8.77
C ALA A 36 6.75 -3.51 -8.50
N ASP A 37 5.69 -4.32 -8.70
CA ASP A 37 5.66 -5.75 -8.35
C ASP A 37 6.10 -6.00 -6.90
N TYR A 38 5.60 -5.14 -6.00
CA TYR A 38 5.96 -5.15 -4.59
C TYR A 38 4.78 -5.57 -3.72
N ARG A 39 4.98 -6.56 -2.86
CA ARG A 39 3.98 -7.09 -1.93
C ARG A 39 4.50 -7.05 -0.50
N PHE A 40 3.64 -6.74 0.43
CA PHE A 40 3.95 -6.80 1.86
C PHE A 40 2.74 -7.17 2.70
N LEU A 41 2.99 -7.91 3.77
CA LEU A 41 1.99 -8.31 4.75
C LEU A 41 1.99 -7.33 5.92
N THR A 42 0.84 -6.79 6.26
CA THR A 42 0.66 -5.94 7.44
C THR A 42 -0.74 -6.07 7.99
N ARG A 43 -1.02 -5.40 9.07
CA ARG A 43 -2.36 -5.35 9.67
C ARG A 43 -3.07 -4.07 9.31
N SER A 44 -4.34 -4.16 8.99
CA SER A 44 -5.17 -3.03 8.60
C SER A 44 -6.60 -3.17 9.09
N THR A 45 -7.28 -2.04 9.22
CA THR A 45 -8.71 -1.96 9.51
C THR A 45 -9.54 -1.82 8.24
N LEU A 46 -8.90 -1.87 7.08
CA LEU A 46 -9.56 -1.75 5.79
C LEU A 46 -10.55 -2.90 5.58
N LYS A 47 -11.74 -2.59 5.08
CA LYS A 47 -12.69 -3.60 4.63
C LYS A 47 -12.20 -4.18 3.32
N THR A 48 -11.92 -5.47 3.34
CA THR A 48 -11.38 -6.18 2.18
C THR A 48 -12.48 -6.97 1.47
N ASP A 49 -12.33 -7.12 0.16
CA ASP A 49 -13.21 -7.98 -0.62
C ASP A 49 -12.87 -9.45 -0.36
N PRO A 50 -13.85 -10.29 0.04
CA PRO A 50 -13.59 -11.70 0.32
C PRO A 50 -13.21 -12.51 -0.92
N THR A 51 -13.45 -11.97 -2.11
CA THR A 51 -13.13 -12.63 -3.39
C THR A 51 -11.65 -12.53 -3.78
N LYS A 52 -10.95 -11.50 -3.29
CA LYS A 52 -9.54 -11.26 -3.60
C LYS A 52 -8.68 -11.76 -2.44
N THR A 53 -8.08 -12.92 -2.62
CA THR A 53 -7.21 -13.54 -1.64
C THR A 53 -5.90 -14.00 -2.29
N VAL A 54 -4.84 -14.02 -1.50
CA VAL A 54 -3.52 -14.51 -1.92
C VAL A 54 -2.94 -15.43 -0.85
N VAL A 55 -2.24 -16.47 -1.28
CA VAL A 55 -1.47 -17.32 -0.38
C VAL A 55 -0.12 -16.67 -0.15
N TRP A 56 0.22 -16.44 1.12
CA TRP A 56 1.49 -15.86 1.54
C TRP A 56 2.53 -16.95 1.79
N GLU A 57 3.78 -16.56 1.99
CA GLU A 57 4.91 -17.47 2.25
C GLU A 57 4.69 -18.39 3.46
N ASP A 58 3.89 -17.96 4.42
CA ASP A 58 3.50 -18.75 5.60
C ASP A 58 2.51 -19.89 5.29
N GLY A 59 2.05 -20.01 4.05
CA GLY A 59 1.04 -20.98 3.63
C GLY A 59 -0.40 -20.58 3.99
N ASN A 60 -0.60 -19.45 4.63
CA ASN A 60 -1.92 -18.92 4.96
C ASN A 60 -2.48 -18.04 3.84
N THR A 61 -3.79 -18.02 3.75
CA THR A 61 -4.51 -17.18 2.79
C THR A 61 -4.91 -15.87 3.44
N TYR A 62 -4.50 -14.76 2.85
CA TYR A 62 -4.83 -13.42 3.31
C TYR A 62 -5.61 -12.65 2.24
N PRO A 63 -6.47 -11.71 2.66
CA PRO A 63 -7.12 -10.81 1.71
C PRO A 63 -6.10 -9.92 1.03
N LEU A 64 -6.26 -9.71 -0.27
CA LEU A 64 -5.39 -8.93 -1.13
C LEU A 64 -6.00 -7.55 -1.41
N VAL A 65 -5.23 -6.52 -1.20
CA VAL A 65 -5.58 -5.14 -1.56
C VAL A 65 -4.56 -4.59 -2.55
N GLN A 66 -5.04 -4.16 -3.69
CA GLN A 66 -4.21 -3.53 -4.70
C GLN A 66 -4.01 -2.05 -4.38
N LEU A 67 -2.76 -1.61 -4.44
CA LEU A 67 -2.36 -0.21 -4.27
C LEU A 67 -2.01 0.38 -5.63
N ASP A 68 -2.36 1.64 -5.82
CA ASP A 68 -1.96 2.40 -7.01
C ASP A 68 -0.50 2.87 -6.88
N ILE A 69 -0.06 3.14 -5.66
CA ILE A 69 1.29 3.64 -5.36
C ILE A 69 1.76 3.13 -4.00
N SER A 70 3.03 2.82 -3.90
CA SER A 70 3.72 2.46 -2.67
C SER A 70 5.06 3.19 -2.55
N ASN A 71 5.80 2.95 -1.47
CA ASN A 71 7.15 3.47 -1.34
C ASN A 71 8.10 2.96 -2.45
N ALA A 72 7.83 1.78 -3.01
CA ALA A 72 8.61 1.21 -4.11
C ALA A 72 8.34 1.86 -5.47
N SER A 73 7.17 2.50 -5.64
CA SER A 73 6.77 3.17 -6.89
C SER A 73 6.66 4.68 -6.77
N HIS A 74 6.69 5.23 -5.55
CA HIS A 74 6.55 6.67 -5.34
C HIS A 74 7.76 7.44 -5.90
N PRO A 75 7.55 8.54 -6.66
CA PRO A 75 8.62 9.26 -7.33
C PRO A 75 9.67 9.86 -6.39
N PHE A 76 9.29 10.28 -5.16
CA PHE A 76 10.26 10.78 -4.18
C PHE A 76 11.20 9.71 -3.63
N TYR A 77 10.73 8.47 -3.53
CA TYR A 77 11.52 7.36 -3.01
C TYR A 77 12.33 6.65 -4.10
N THR A 78 11.80 6.61 -5.32
CA THR A 78 12.47 5.96 -6.46
C THR A 78 13.30 6.92 -7.30
N GLY A 79 13.06 8.23 -7.19
CA GLY A 79 13.65 9.27 -8.04
C GLY A 79 13.13 9.27 -9.49
N GLN A 80 12.16 8.43 -9.81
CA GLN A 80 11.55 8.31 -11.13
C GLN A 80 10.09 8.74 -11.09
N MET A 81 9.73 9.67 -11.97
CA MET A 81 8.35 10.12 -12.09
C MET A 81 7.56 9.15 -12.95
N LYS A 82 6.64 8.42 -12.34
CA LYS A 82 5.70 7.55 -13.03
C LYS A 82 4.30 8.16 -12.97
N ILE A 83 3.71 8.40 -14.13
CA ILE A 83 2.33 8.92 -14.21
C ILE A 83 1.38 7.75 -14.16
N ILE A 84 0.53 7.72 -13.13
CA ILE A 84 -0.54 6.73 -12.98
C ILE A 84 -1.81 7.33 -13.57
N ASP A 85 -2.28 6.74 -14.65
CA ASP A 85 -3.54 7.14 -15.31
C ASP A 85 -4.72 6.36 -14.71
N SER A 86 -5.14 6.76 -13.53
CA SER A 86 -6.39 6.26 -12.96
C SER A 86 -7.59 6.96 -13.62
N ALA A 87 -8.35 6.25 -14.42
CA ALA A 87 -9.55 6.70 -15.13
C ALA A 87 -9.36 7.43 -16.48
N GLY A 88 -8.25 7.24 -17.18
CA GLY A 88 -8.02 7.78 -18.53
C GLY A 88 -7.98 9.30 -18.62
N ARG A 89 -7.63 9.97 -17.52
CA ARG A 89 -7.55 11.44 -17.48
C ARG A 89 -6.37 11.98 -18.30
N VAL A 90 -5.25 11.28 -18.28
CA VAL A 90 -4.06 11.64 -19.06
C VAL A 90 -4.34 11.48 -20.55
N ASP A 91 -5.01 10.44 -20.95
CA ASP A 91 -5.39 10.21 -22.34
C ASP A 91 -6.38 11.27 -22.84
N ARG A 92 -7.36 11.67 -22.03
CA ARG A 92 -8.28 12.77 -22.36
C ARG A 92 -7.53 14.10 -22.53
N PHE A 93 -6.59 14.37 -21.64
CA PHE A 93 -5.74 15.58 -21.75
C PHE A 93 -4.89 15.55 -23.00
N ASN A 94 -4.22 14.45 -23.28
CA ASN A 94 -3.37 14.28 -24.47
C ASN A 94 -4.19 14.37 -25.76
N LYS A 95 -5.42 13.85 -25.77
CA LYS A 95 -6.34 13.95 -26.90
C LYS A 95 -6.74 15.41 -27.18
N ARG A 96 -6.94 16.22 -26.13
CA ARG A 96 -7.32 17.64 -26.27
C ARG A 96 -6.15 18.55 -26.62
N TYR A 97 -4.99 18.33 -26.02
CA TYR A 97 -3.85 19.25 -26.06
C TYR A 97 -2.58 18.64 -26.67
N GLY A 98 -2.53 17.35 -26.90
CA GLY A 98 -1.33 16.63 -27.39
C GLY A 98 -0.96 16.97 -28.84
N ALA A 99 -1.90 17.49 -29.64
CA ALA A 99 -1.65 17.87 -31.04
C ALA A 99 -0.73 19.08 -31.20
N ARG A 100 -0.52 19.88 -30.14
CA ARG A 100 0.32 21.08 -30.18
C ARG A 100 1.82 20.85 -30.02
N LYS A 101 2.26 19.63 -29.66
CA LYS A 101 3.69 19.33 -29.40
C LYS A 101 4.48 18.78 -30.57
N LYS A 102 3.91 18.68 -31.76
CA LYS A 102 4.62 18.09 -32.95
C LYS A 102 5.35 19.09 -33.84
N THR A 103 5.51 20.33 -33.45
CA THR A 103 6.34 21.31 -34.20
C THR A 103 7.58 21.70 -33.41
N VAL A 104 8.38 20.72 -32.98
CA VAL A 104 9.79 20.98 -32.75
C VAL A 104 10.49 20.63 -34.07
N VAL A 105 10.72 21.67 -34.86
CA VAL A 105 11.55 21.64 -36.05
C VAL A 105 12.88 21.02 -35.67
N LYS A 106 13.16 19.84 -36.20
CA LYS A 106 14.45 19.20 -36.16
C LYS A 106 15.40 20.06 -37.04
N LYS A 107 16.15 20.94 -36.38
CA LYS A 107 17.18 21.71 -37.03
C LYS A 107 18.31 20.77 -37.39
N GLU A 108 18.44 20.44 -38.67
CA GLU A 108 19.57 19.67 -39.19
C GLU A 108 20.86 20.43 -38.93
N PRO A 109 21.95 19.77 -38.51
CA PRO A 109 23.24 20.40 -38.43
C PRO A 109 23.74 20.61 -39.85
N ALA A 110 24.02 21.87 -40.20
CA ALA A 110 24.64 22.25 -41.44
C ALA A 110 26.00 21.55 -41.58
N SER A 111 26.14 20.76 -42.63
CA SER A 111 27.39 20.17 -43.06
C SER A 111 28.34 21.30 -43.46
N LYS A 112 29.44 21.48 -42.72
CA LYS A 112 30.56 22.26 -43.15
C LYS A 112 31.42 21.42 -44.09
N LYS A 113 31.51 21.87 -45.31
CA LYS A 113 32.63 21.52 -46.19
C LYS A 113 33.93 21.98 -45.61
#